data_cd35cbfe40770a908607d638e78ddf6e
#
_entry.id   cd35cbfe40770a908607d638e78ddf6e
#
_cell.length_a   1.000
_cell.length_b   1.000
_cell.length_c   1.000
_cell.angle_alpha   90.00
_cell.angle_beta   90.00
_cell.angle_gamma   90.00
#
_symmetry.space_group_name_H-M   'P 1'
#
loop_
_entity.id
_entity.type
_entity.pdbx_description
1 polymer ?
#
loop_
_entity_poly.entity_id
_entity_poly.type
_entity_poly.pdbx_seq_one_letter_code
_entity_poly.pdbx_strand_id
1 'polypeptide(L)'
;MFRGRFAPSPTGEMHLGNARTALLAWLQARVNNGKFILRLEDLDTARTRQGAADQILRDLEWLGLDWDEGWDIGGEFEPYIQSERPDLYANYATRLETYPCSCSRKDIQNVVSAPHNTEPRYAGTCRTRTTHARATALRFRVPDVEIAFTDGVCGTITENVQNTIGDFVIRRNDGAWAYQLACVVDDLEMQITDVLRGQDLLGSTARQILLYKAFNAKPPRFYHVPLLTDFQGKRLAKRDHALSIKTLRQSGISPSELTRDLAQSLGWKINAACHPKDLLECFKIWIQASSG
;
A
#
# COMPACT_ATOMS: atom_id res chain seq x y z
N MET A 1 -5.92 20.14 -5.08
CA MET A 1 -6.53 19.21 -6.05
C MET A 1 -6.42 17.82 -5.48
N PHE A 2 -7.45 16.96 -5.63
CA PHE A 2 -7.39 15.56 -5.20
C PHE A 2 -6.42 14.76 -6.08
N ARG A 3 -5.54 13.97 -5.45
CA ARG A 3 -4.61 13.06 -6.12
C ARG A 3 -4.59 11.73 -5.34
N GLY A 4 -5.25 10.72 -5.90
CA GLY A 4 -5.24 9.36 -5.38
C GLY A 4 -4.32 8.47 -6.21
N ARG A 5 -3.94 7.30 -5.65
CA ARG A 5 -3.10 6.37 -6.41
C ARG A 5 -3.50 4.91 -6.20
N PHE A 6 -3.24 4.10 -7.20
CA PHE A 6 -3.12 2.65 -7.08
C PHE A 6 -1.66 2.26 -7.28
N ALA A 7 -1.10 1.52 -6.33
CA ALA A 7 0.33 1.24 -6.27
C ALA A 7 0.59 -0.28 -6.15
N PRO A 8 0.42 -1.03 -7.26
CA PRO A 8 0.59 -2.46 -7.25
C PRO A 8 2.05 -2.88 -7.30
N SER A 9 2.37 -4.00 -6.63
CA SER A 9 3.65 -4.69 -6.83
C SER A 9 3.52 -5.74 -7.94
N PRO A 10 4.45 -5.80 -8.92
CA PRO A 10 4.37 -6.70 -10.07
C PRO A 10 4.83 -8.12 -9.70
N THR A 11 4.20 -8.73 -8.70
CA THR A 11 4.57 -10.05 -8.16
C THR A 11 3.76 -11.21 -8.75
N GLY A 12 2.92 -10.93 -9.74
CA GLY A 12 2.08 -11.91 -10.42
C GLY A 12 0.80 -11.28 -10.96
N GLU A 13 -0.18 -12.14 -11.26
CA GLU A 13 -1.47 -11.72 -11.77
C GLU A 13 -2.28 -10.94 -10.72
N MET A 14 -3.08 -9.98 -11.17
CA MET A 14 -3.96 -9.21 -10.30
C MET A 14 -5.13 -10.09 -9.83
N HIS A 15 -5.30 -10.20 -8.51
CA HIS A 15 -6.41 -10.93 -7.90
C HIS A 15 -7.58 -9.98 -7.57
N LEU A 16 -8.76 -10.57 -7.28
CA LEU A 16 -10.00 -9.82 -7.00
C LEU A 16 -9.85 -8.74 -5.92
N GLY A 17 -9.06 -8.99 -4.86
CA GLY A 17 -8.82 -8.01 -3.81
C GLY A 17 -8.10 -6.75 -4.31
N ASN A 18 -7.10 -6.92 -5.19
CA ASN A 18 -6.40 -5.80 -5.82
C ASN A 18 -7.31 -5.06 -6.81
N ALA A 19 -8.09 -5.80 -7.60
CA ALA A 19 -9.06 -5.20 -8.53
C ALA A 19 -10.10 -4.36 -7.80
N ARG A 20 -10.63 -4.85 -6.66
CA ARG A 20 -11.58 -4.08 -5.83
C ARG A 20 -10.94 -2.84 -5.23
N THR A 21 -9.70 -2.95 -4.75
CA THR A 21 -8.96 -1.80 -4.21
C THR A 21 -8.68 -0.76 -5.30
N ALA A 22 -8.31 -1.20 -6.51
CA ALA A 22 -8.12 -0.32 -7.67
C ALA A 22 -9.42 0.39 -8.05
N LEU A 23 -10.53 -0.35 -8.14
CA LEU A 23 -11.87 0.20 -8.41
C LEU A 23 -12.25 1.28 -7.38
N LEU A 24 -12.09 1.01 -6.08
CA LEU A 24 -12.43 1.97 -5.04
C LEU A 24 -11.53 3.22 -5.06
N ALA A 25 -10.23 3.06 -5.29
CA ALA A 25 -9.30 4.19 -5.41
C ALA A 25 -9.62 5.04 -6.65
N TRP A 26 -10.00 4.40 -7.76
CA TRP A 26 -10.47 5.07 -8.97
C TRP A 26 -11.77 5.84 -8.73
N LEU A 27 -12.76 5.20 -8.11
CA LEU A 27 -14.03 5.85 -7.74
C LEU A 27 -13.79 7.07 -6.85
N GLN A 28 -12.89 6.95 -5.85
CA GLN A 28 -12.52 8.05 -4.97
C GLN A 28 -11.94 9.23 -5.77
N ALA A 29 -11.06 8.97 -6.71
CA ALA A 29 -10.49 10.02 -7.56
C ALA A 29 -11.57 10.68 -8.45
N ARG A 30 -12.41 9.88 -9.11
CA ARG A 30 -13.43 10.39 -10.05
C ARG A 30 -14.55 11.16 -9.35
N VAL A 31 -14.98 10.71 -8.16
CA VAL A 31 -15.97 11.45 -7.33
C VAL A 31 -15.46 12.82 -6.91
N ASN A 32 -14.16 12.96 -6.69
CA ASN A 32 -13.53 14.22 -6.28
C ASN A 32 -13.01 15.05 -7.46
N ASN A 33 -13.34 14.68 -8.72
CA ASN A 33 -12.81 15.32 -9.94
C ASN A 33 -11.28 15.47 -9.89
N GLY A 34 -10.61 14.44 -9.35
CA GLY A 34 -9.19 14.44 -9.11
C GLY A 34 -8.43 13.54 -10.08
N LYS A 35 -7.10 13.47 -9.89
CA LYS A 35 -6.22 12.59 -10.64
C LYS A 35 -6.13 11.21 -9.98
N PHE A 36 -6.11 10.17 -10.80
CA PHE A 36 -5.84 8.79 -10.42
C PHE A 36 -4.49 8.37 -11.01
N ILE A 37 -3.54 8.03 -10.15
CA ILE A 37 -2.14 7.80 -10.51
C ILE A 37 -1.81 6.32 -10.35
N LEU A 38 -1.08 5.75 -11.32
CA LEU A 38 -0.51 4.42 -11.22
C LEU A 38 0.97 4.50 -10.86
N ARG A 39 1.40 3.81 -9.80
CA ARG A 39 2.79 3.68 -9.40
C ARG A 39 3.17 2.21 -9.26
N LEU A 40 4.22 1.78 -9.96
CA LEU A 40 4.72 0.40 -9.87
C LEU A 40 5.66 0.25 -8.67
N GLU A 41 5.31 -0.62 -7.72
CA GLU A 41 6.11 -0.91 -6.52
C GLU A 41 6.91 -2.20 -6.70
N ASP A 42 8.08 -2.10 -7.33
CA ASP A 42 8.95 -3.19 -7.78
C ASP A 42 10.27 -3.30 -7.01
N LEU A 43 10.39 -2.70 -5.82
CA LEU A 43 11.61 -2.73 -4.98
C LEU A 43 12.03 -4.14 -4.56
N ASP A 44 11.12 -5.10 -4.49
CA ASP A 44 11.44 -6.49 -4.23
C ASP A 44 11.65 -7.23 -5.55
N THR A 45 12.83 -7.00 -6.15
CA THR A 45 13.19 -7.56 -7.46
C THR A 45 13.14 -9.09 -7.50
N ALA A 46 13.38 -9.77 -6.38
CA ALA A 46 13.30 -11.23 -6.29
C ALA A 46 11.87 -11.76 -6.48
N ARG A 47 10.85 -10.95 -6.19
CA ARG A 47 9.43 -11.30 -6.37
C ARG A 47 8.81 -10.69 -7.62
N THR A 48 9.48 -9.75 -8.26
CA THR A 48 9.03 -9.14 -9.53
C THR A 48 9.00 -10.20 -10.62
N ARG A 49 7.89 -10.27 -11.37
CA ARG A 49 7.71 -11.19 -12.50
C ARG A 49 7.67 -10.43 -13.82
N GLN A 50 8.41 -10.94 -14.78
CA GLN A 50 8.43 -10.38 -16.14
C GLN A 50 7.01 -10.33 -16.72
N GLY A 51 6.63 -9.21 -17.34
CA GLY A 51 5.31 -8.99 -17.95
C GLY A 51 4.16 -8.77 -16.94
N ALA A 52 4.42 -8.79 -15.62
CA ALA A 52 3.36 -8.55 -14.65
C ALA A 52 2.89 -7.09 -14.64
N ALA A 53 3.78 -6.13 -14.87
CA ALA A 53 3.42 -4.72 -15.01
C ALA A 53 2.45 -4.48 -16.17
N ASP A 54 2.76 -5.01 -17.36
CA ASP A 54 1.88 -4.92 -18.54
C ASP A 54 0.56 -5.66 -18.33
N GLN A 55 0.58 -6.77 -17.57
CA GLN A 55 -0.65 -7.49 -17.26
C GLN A 55 -1.55 -6.67 -16.34
N ILE A 56 -1.01 -5.93 -15.39
CA ILE A 56 -1.75 -5.03 -14.53
C ILE A 56 -2.46 -3.94 -15.36
N LEU A 57 -1.75 -3.31 -16.30
CA LEU A 57 -2.36 -2.31 -17.20
C LEU A 57 -3.53 -2.91 -17.98
N ARG A 58 -3.31 -4.05 -18.65
CA ARG A 58 -4.36 -4.75 -19.40
C ARG A 58 -5.57 -5.12 -18.55
N ASP A 59 -5.35 -5.48 -17.28
CA ASP A 59 -6.43 -5.84 -16.37
C ASP A 59 -7.23 -4.61 -15.91
N LEU A 60 -6.57 -3.46 -15.68
CA LEU A 60 -7.21 -2.19 -15.36
C LEU A 60 -8.00 -1.64 -16.55
N GLU A 61 -7.42 -1.63 -17.75
CA GLU A 61 -8.11 -1.24 -18.99
C GLU A 61 -9.35 -2.11 -19.25
N TRP A 62 -9.20 -3.43 -19.09
CA TRP A 62 -10.31 -4.36 -19.28
C TRP A 62 -11.43 -4.12 -18.27
N LEU A 63 -11.14 -3.71 -17.02
CA LEU A 63 -12.12 -3.31 -16.03
C LEU A 63 -12.78 -1.95 -16.35
N GLY A 64 -12.26 -1.20 -17.32
CA GLY A 64 -12.73 0.13 -17.66
C GLY A 64 -12.23 1.23 -16.71
N LEU A 65 -11.08 1.00 -16.06
CA LEU A 65 -10.42 1.99 -15.22
C LEU A 65 -9.34 2.70 -16.02
N ASP A 66 -9.51 3.99 -16.21
CA ASP A 66 -8.54 4.90 -16.82
C ASP A 66 -7.70 5.60 -15.73
N TRP A 67 -6.50 6.08 -16.07
CA TRP A 67 -5.63 6.83 -15.17
C TRP A 67 -5.06 8.08 -15.84
N ASP A 68 -4.59 9.01 -15.01
CA ASP A 68 -4.16 10.33 -15.47
C ASP A 68 -2.63 10.46 -15.54
N GLU A 69 -1.90 9.64 -14.78
CA GLU A 69 -0.45 9.57 -14.72
C GLU A 69 -0.02 8.13 -14.39
N GLY A 70 1.09 7.66 -14.93
CA GLY A 70 1.57 6.30 -14.66
C GLY A 70 2.82 5.94 -15.43
N TRP A 71 3.34 4.74 -15.18
CA TRP A 71 4.61 4.27 -15.76
C TRP A 71 4.56 4.02 -17.27
N ASP A 72 3.39 3.97 -17.87
CA ASP A 72 3.16 3.74 -19.30
C ASP A 72 2.86 5.02 -20.07
N ILE A 73 2.21 5.99 -19.44
CA ILE A 73 1.80 7.26 -20.06
C ILE A 73 2.60 8.47 -19.58
N GLY A 74 3.46 8.28 -18.57
CA GLY A 74 4.21 9.37 -17.96
C GLY A 74 3.36 10.29 -17.07
N GLY A 75 3.85 11.50 -16.84
CA GLY A 75 3.16 12.53 -16.07
C GLY A 75 4.12 13.54 -15.45
N GLU A 76 3.61 14.34 -14.53
CA GLU A 76 4.32 15.48 -13.93
C GLU A 76 5.49 15.06 -13.01
N PHE A 77 5.41 13.84 -12.41
CA PHE A 77 6.32 13.40 -11.33
C PHE A 77 7.09 12.12 -11.67
N GLU A 78 7.44 11.93 -12.93
CA GLU A 78 8.23 10.77 -13.38
C GLU A 78 9.55 10.59 -12.61
N PRO A 79 10.04 9.34 -12.56
CA PRO A 79 9.44 8.07 -12.99
C PRO A 79 8.41 7.54 -11.99
N TYR A 80 7.40 6.78 -12.51
CA TYR A 80 6.37 6.12 -11.69
C TYR A 80 6.73 4.65 -11.35
N ILE A 81 8.01 4.29 -11.45
CA ILE A 81 8.56 2.97 -11.13
C ILE A 81 9.52 3.14 -9.95
N GLN A 82 9.31 2.42 -8.87
CA GLN A 82 10.11 2.60 -7.65
C GLN A 82 11.59 2.22 -7.83
N SER A 83 11.89 1.19 -8.59
CA SER A 83 13.29 0.78 -8.87
C SER A 83 14.11 1.83 -9.64
N GLU A 84 13.46 2.80 -10.26
CA GLU A 84 14.09 3.90 -10.99
C GLU A 84 14.35 5.15 -10.12
N ARG A 85 13.98 5.12 -8.82
CA ARG A 85 14.05 6.26 -7.88
C ARG A 85 15.04 6.07 -6.70
N PRO A 86 16.09 5.22 -6.79
CA PRO A 86 16.95 4.92 -5.63
C PRO A 86 17.67 6.13 -5.07
N ASP A 87 18.10 7.09 -5.91
CA ASP A 87 18.80 8.30 -5.50
C ASP A 87 17.88 9.25 -4.74
N LEU A 88 16.61 9.31 -5.11
CA LEU A 88 15.60 10.07 -4.40
C LEU A 88 15.42 9.52 -2.97
N TYR A 89 15.29 8.21 -2.81
CA TYR A 89 15.20 7.58 -1.49
C TYR A 89 16.46 7.78 -0.66
N ALA A 90 17.64 7.73 -1.30
CA ALA A 90 18.90 8.00 -0.63
C ALA A 90 18.95 9.44 -0.07
N ASN A 91 18.53 10.42 -0.88
CA ASN A 91 18.45 11.81 -0.45
C ASN A 91 17.52 11.98 0.76
N TYR A 92 16.30 11.44 0.68
CA TYR A 92 15.36 11.51 1.80
C TYR A 92 15.88 10.80 3.07
N ALA A 93 16.57 9.67 2.92
CA ALA A 93 17.16 8.94 4.06
C ALA A 93 18.21 9.76 4.83
N THR A 94 18.94 10.67 4.17
CA THR A 94 19.92 11.56 4.85
C THR A 94 19.27 12.55 5.81
N ARG A 95 17.99 12.81 5.66
CA ARG A 95 17.20 13.74 6.51
C ARG A 95 16.64 13.07 7.76
N LEU A 96 16.82 11.76 7.89
CA LEU A 96 16.28 10.95 8.99
C LEU A 96 17.36 10.65 10.03
N GLU A 97 16.96 10.59 11.29
CA GLU A 97 17.82 10.04 12.33
C GLU A 97 17.86 8.51 12.22
N THR A 98 18.98 7.99 11.75
CA THR A 98 19.15 6.58 11.43
C THR A 98 20.40 5.97 12.05
N TYR A 99 20.47 4.63 12.06
CA TYR A 99 21.67 3.90 12.48
C TYR A 99 21.75 2.53 11.77
N PRO A 100 22.98 1.98 11.61
CA PRO A 100 23.17 0.66 11.03
C PRO A 100 22.76 -0.45 12.00
N CYS A 101 22.14 -1.52 11.47
CA CYS A 101 21.71 -2.67 12.26
C CYS A 101 22.05 -3.98 11.55
N SER A 102 22.81 -4.85 12.22
CA SER A 102 23.20 -6.19 11.73
C SER A 102 22.32 -7.33 12.22
N CYS A 103 21.23 -7.05 12.95
CA CYS A 103 20.30 -8.08 13.43
C CYS A 103 19.54 -8.71 12.26
N SER A 104 19.52 -10.05 12.22
CA SER A 104 18.64 -10.83 11.34
C SER A 104 17.23 -10.90 11.93
N ARG A 105 16.25 -11.35 11.11
CA ARG A 105 14.89 -11.63 11.61
C ARG A 105 14.90 -12.64 12.76
N LYS A 106 15.75 -13.65 12.69
CA LYS A 106 15.90 -14.67 13.74
C LYS A 106 16.43 -14.07 15.05
N ASP A 107 17.40 -13.15 14.96
CA ASP A 107 17.92 -12.44 16.14
C ASP A 107 16.82 -11.63 16.84
N ILE A 108 15.93 -10.99 16.07
CA ILE A 108 14.82 -10.21 16.61
C ILE A 108 13.77 -11.13 17.25
N GLN A 109 13.39 -12.21 16.57
CA GLN A 109 12.43 -13.20 17.08
C GLN A 109 12.87 -13.87 18.37
N ASN A 110 14.17 -14.18 18.51
CA ASN A 110 14.71 -14.84 19.70
C ASN A 110 14.69 -13.94 20.95
N VAL A 111 14.64 -12.63 20.78
CA VAL A 111 14.60 -11.66 21.91
C VAL A 111 13.17 -11.42 22.38
N VAL A 112 12.18 -11.68 21.52
CA VAL A 112 10.76 -11.39 21.79
C VAL A 112 9.96 -12.68 21.76
N SER A 113 9.42 -13.09 22.91
CA SER A 113 8.40 -14.14 23.01
C SER A 113 7.05 -13.61 22.49
N ALA A 114 6.98 -13.21 21.21
CA ALA A 114 5.76 -12.71 20.61
C ALA A 114 4.83 -13.87 20.23
N PRO A 115 3.50 -13.74 20.40
CA PRO A 115 2.53 -14.70 19.89
C PRO A 115 2.72 -14.86 18.37
N HIS A 116 2.54 -16.08 17.86
CA HIS A 116 2.55 -16.38 16.43
C HIS A 116 1.51 -15.48 15.74
N ASN A 117 1.93 -14.66 14.75
CA ASN A 117 1.17 -13.75 13.87
C ASN A 117 1.31 -12.24 14.12
N THR A 118 2.12 -11.79 15.07
CA THR A 118 2.44 -10.35 15.18
C THR A 118 3.88 -10.08 14.70
N GLU A 119 4.09 -8.93 14.07
CA GLU A 119 5.44 -8.48 13.72
C GLU A 119 6.25 -8.28 15.03
N PRO A 120 7.40 -8.96 15.23
CA PRO A 120 8.13 -8.86 16.49
C PRO A 120 8.70 -7.45 16.66
N ARG A 121 8.48 -6.87 17.84
CA ARG A 121 9.03 -5.56 18.19
C ARG A 121 10.57 -5.61 18.23
N TYR A 122 11.21 -4.66 17.56
CA TYR A 122 12.66 -4.53 17.64
C TYR A 122 13.09 -3.80 18.92
N ALA A 123 13.89 -4.47 19.76
CA ALA A 123 14.30 -3.98 21.07
C ALA A 123 15.41 -2.91 21.07
N GLY A 124 15.85 -2.42 19.91
CA GLY A 124 16.90 -1.39 19.83
C GLY A 124 18.33 -1.92 20.00
N THR A 125 18.59 -3.22 19.85
CA THR A 125 19.87 -3.88 20.11
C THR A 125 21.08 -3.19 19.47
N CYS A 126 20.93 -2.59 18.29
CA CYS A 126 22.04 -1.90 17.60
C CYS A 126 22.00 -0.37 17.72
N ARG A 127 21.08 0.20 18.51
CA ARG A 127 20.88 1.67 18.61
C ARG A 127 22.15 2.44 19.02
N THR A 128 23.00 1.83 19.84
CA THR A 128 24.25 2.42 20.36
C THR A 128 25.49 1.69 19.86
N ARG A 129 25.32 0.69 18.99
CA ARG A 129 26.43 -0.13 18.52
C ARG A 129 27.20 0.57 17.41
N THR A 130 28.52 0.68 17.52
CA THR A 130 29.40 1.33 16.55
C THR A 130 30.09 0.36 15.58
N THR A 131 30.13 -0.94 15.91
CA THR A 131 30.78 -1.97 15.08
C THR A 131 29.79 -3.10 14.75
N HIS A 132 29.88 -3.64 13.55
CA HIS A 132 28.99 -4.68 13.06
C HIS A 132 29.78 -5.79 12.36
N ALA A 133 29.49 -7.05 12.68
CA ALA A 133 30.17 -8.22 12.12
C ALA A 133 29.62 -8.65 10.75
N ARG A 134 28.50 -8.06 10.30
CA ARG A 134 27.77 -8.40 9.05
C ARG A 134 27.35 -7.14 8.33
N ALA A 135 26.96 -7.29 7.06
CA ALA A 135 26.25 -6.23 6.31
C ALA A 135 25.04 -5.73 7.12
N THR A 136 24.82 -4.42 7.09
CA THR A 136 23.83 -3.76 7.93
C THR A 136 22.65 -3.27 7.12
N ALA A 137 21.46 -3.40 7.70
CA ALA A 137 20.29 -2.63 7.32
C ALA A 137 20.37 -1.23 7.95
N LEU A 138 19.70 -0.25 7.37
CA LEU A 138 19.52 1.07 7.97
C LEU A 138 18.17 1.13 8.66
N ARG A 139 18.16 1.50 9.95
CA ARG A 139 16.92 1.67 10.72
C ARG A 139 16.65 3.14 11.01
N PHE A 140 15.40 3.54 10.89
CA PHE A 140 14.91 4.80 11.42
C PHE A 140 14.78 4.72 12.93
N ARG A 141 15.31 5.71 13.63
CA ARG A 141 15.23 5.84 15.09
C ARG A 141 13.84 6.38 15.44
N VAL A 142 12.96 5.51 15.87
CA VAL A 142 11.58 5.86 16.21
C VAL A 142 11.54 6.66 17.52
N PRO A 143 10.94 7.86 17.54
CA PRO A 143 10.72 8.59 18.77
C PRO A 143 9.64 7.93 19.63
N ASP A 144 9.72 8.08 20.95
CA ASP A 144 8.70 7.62 21.89
C ASP A 144 7.55 8.64 21.95
N VAL A 145 6.68 8.59 20.96
CA VAL A 145 5.53 9.48 20.83
C VAL A 145 4.29 8.71 20.37
N GLU A 146 3.15 9.14 20.83
CA GLU A 146 1.86 8.63 20.37
C GLU A 146 1.48 9.27 19.02
N ILE A 147 1.04 8.43 18.10
CA ILE A 147 0.54 8.83 16.79
C ILE A 147 -0.95 8.55 16.76
N ALA A 148 -1.75 9.61 16.74
CA ALA A 148 -3.19 9.54 16.51
C ALA A 148 -3.51 10.03 15.09
N PHE A 149 -4.38 9.31 14.38
CA PHE A 149 -4.90 9.70 13.07
C PHE A 149 -6.32 9.15 12.90
N THR A 150 -7.10 9.82 12.06
CA THR A 150 -8.45 9.36 11.68
C THR A 150 -8.37 8.74 10.29
N ASP A 151 -8.70 7.46 10.20
CA ASP A 151 -8.88 6.75 8.93
C ASP A 151 -10.31 6.92 8.44
N GLY A 152 -10.49 7.17 7.15
CA GLY A 152 -11.81 7.43 6.57
C GLY A 152 -12.76 6.21 6.53
N VAL A 153 -12.28 5.01 6.92
CA VAL A 153 -13.08 3.77 6.97
C VAL A 153 -12.99 3.10 8.33
N CYS A 154 -11.79 3.08 8.93
CA CYS A 154 -11.53 2.37 10.20
C CYS A 154 -11.68 3.28 11.44
N GLY A 155 -12.01 4.56 11.28
CA GLY A 155 -12.17 5.49 12.39
C GLY A 155 -10.84 5.97 12.99
N THR A 156 -10.87 6.42 14.24
CA THR A 156 -9.69 6.97 14.93
C THR A 156 -8.80 5.85 15.47
N ILE A 157 -7.51 5.94 15.16
CA ILE A 157 -6.49 4.97 15.57
C ILE A 157 -5.39 5.73 16.28
N THR A 158 -4.93 5.15 17.38
CA THR A 158 -3.83 5.67 18.19
C THR A 158 -2.81 4.57 18.39
N GLU A 159 -1.53 4.85 18.08
CA GLU A 159 -0.44 3.89 18.19
C GLU A 159 0.85 4.57 18.65
N ASN A 160 1.57 3.95 19.58
CA ASN A 160 2.95 4.27 19.88
C ASN A 160 3.85 3.27 19.18
N VAL A 161 4.44 3.65 18.04
CA VAL A 161 5.26 2.77 17.19
C VAL A 161 6.51 2.28 17.90
N GLN A 162 7.09 3.07 18.82
CA GLN A 162 8.25 2.65 19.62
C GLN A 162 7.88 1.45 20.51
N ASN A 163 6.66 1.39 21.00
CA ASN A 163 6.19 0.32 21.90
C ASN A 163 5.69 -0.91 21.14
N THR A 164 5.11 -0.74 19.95
CA THR A 164 4.52 -1.84 19.16
C THR A 164 5.52 -2.48 18.23
N ILE A 165 6.34 -1.70 17.53
CA ILE A 165 7.25 -2.13 16.47
C ILE A 165 8.72 -1.87 16.83
N GLY A 166 9.03 -0.75 17.49
CA GLY A 166 10.38 -0.22 17.66
C GLY A 166 10.95 0.40 16.39
N ASP A 167 12.28 0.54 16.35
CA ASP A 167 12.96 1.11 15.18
C ASP A 167 12.83 0.20 13.97
N PHE A 168 12.27 0.71 12.88
CA PHE A 168 12.02 -0.09 11.68
C PHE A 168 13.05 0.16 10.56
N VAL A 169 13.19 -0.84 9.70
CA VAL A 169 14.14 -0.80 8.58
C VAL A 169 13.61 0.14 7.49
N ILE A 170 14.48 1.05 7.02
CA ILE A 170 14.24 1.92 5.86
C ILE A 170 15.10 1.54 4.66
N ARG A 171 16.23 0.82 4.87
CA ARG A 171 17.05 0.20 3.83
C ARG A 171 17.50 -1.17 4.30
N ARG A 172 17.31 -2.18 3.49
CA ARG A 172 17.69 -3.57 3.77
C ARG A 172 19.21 -3.75 3.69
N ASN A 173 19.71 -4.83 4.26
CA ASN A 173 21.13 -5.19 4.23
C ASN A 173 21.64 -5.61 2.83
N ASP A 174 20.74 -5.95 1.91
CA ASP A 174 21.03 -6.19 0.49
C ASP A 174 21.04 -4.90 -0.35
N GLY A 175 20.81 -3.75 0.29
CA GLY A 175 20.82 -2.44 -0.35
C GLY A 175 19.44 -1.96 -0.85
N ALA A 176 18.43 -2.81 -0.91
CA ALA A 176 17.10 -2.44 -1.35
C ALA A 176 16.41 -1.50 -0.35
N TRP A 177 15.72 -0.48 -0.85
CA TRP A 177 14.91 0.41 -0.03
C TRP A 177 13.67 -0.31 0.51
N ALA A 178 13.29 0.02 1.72
CA ALA A 178 12.14 -0.61 2.35
C ALA A 178 10.83 0.13 1.99
N TYR A 179 9.75 -0.64 1.90
CA TYR A 179 8.41 -0.15 1.57
C TYR A 179 8.00 1.10 2.35
N GLN A 180 8.28 1.15 3.66
CA GLN A 180 7.85 2.27 4.51
C GLN A 180 8.41 3.62 4.05
N LEU A 181 9.71 3.65 3.70
CA LEU A 181 10.35 4.87 3.20
C LEU A 181 9.90 5.20 1.79
N ALA A 182 10.00 4.22 0.88
CA ALA A 182 9.73 4.46 -0.54
C ALA A 182 8.30 4.93 -0.77
N CYS A 183 7.31 4.28 -0.13
CA CYS A 183 5.91 4.67 -0.23
C CYS A 183 5.68 6.13 0.22
N VAL A 184 6.29 6.55 1.35
CA VAL A 184 6.15 7.93 1.85
C VAL A 184 6.83 8.93 0.94
N VAL A 185 8.04 8.65 0.48
CA VAL A 185 8.77 9.56 -0.42
C VAL A 185 8.04 9.73 -1.74
N ASP A 186 7.54 8.64 -2.31
CA ASP A 186 6.79 8.71 -3.57
C ASP A 186 5.46 9.43 -3.41
N ASP A 187 4.71 9.15 -2.34
CA ASP A 187 3.45 9.84 -2.07
C ASP A 187 3.67 11.35 -1.85
N LEU A 188 4.80 11.75 -1.24
CA LEU A 188 5.19 13.16 -1.10
C LEU A 188 5.53 13.81 -2.45
N GLU A 189 6.44 13.20 -3.20
CA GLU A 189 6.93 13.74 -4.47
C GLU A 189 5.83 13.79 -5.53
N MET A 190 4.94 12.79 -5.56
CA MET A 190 3.79 12.75 -6.46
C MET A 190 2.60 13.56 -5.94
N GLN A 191 2.77 14.27 -4.81
CA GLN A 191 1.74 15.11 -4.18
C GLN A 191 0.43 14.37 -3.92
N ILE A 192 0.51 13.11 -3.48
CA ILE A 192 -0.66 12.31 -3.15
C ILE A 192 -1.38 12.90 -1.94
N THR A 193 -2.67 13.17 -2.09
CA THR A 193 -3.51 13.74 -1.03
C THR A 193 -4.34 12.70 -0.31
N ASP A 194 -4.61 11.56 -0.96
CA ASP A 194 -5.50 10.53 -0.48
C ASP A 194 -4.97 9.14 -0.82
N VAL A 195 -4.89 8.29 0.19
CA VAL A 195 -4.38 6.92 0.10
C VAL A 195 -5.49 5.95 0.46
N LEU A 196 -6.14 5.37 -0.55
CA LEU A 196 -7.05 4.25 -0.36
C LEU A 196 -6.30 2.94 -0.65
N ARG A 197 -6.34 2.00 0.31
CA ARG A 197 -5.62 0.72 0.21
C ARG A 197 -6.26 -0.37 1.09
N GLY A 198 -5.81 -1.61 0.98
CA GLY A 198 -6.31 -2.71 1.78
C GLY A 198 -6.02 -2.56 3.29
N GLN A 199 -6.94 -3.02 4.13
CA GLN A 199 -6.85 -2.93 5.60
C GLN A 199 -5.64 -3.69 6.18
N ASP A 200 -5.05 -4.62 5.45
CA ASP A 200 -3.81 -5.30 5.84
C ASP A 200 -2.60 -4.36 5.93
N LEU A 201 -2.68 -3.17 5.35
CA LEU A 201 -1.67 -2.14 5.44
C LEU A 201 -1.92 -1.10 6.54
N LEU A 202 -3.01 -1.24 7.32
CA LEU A 202 -3.36 -0.30 8.39
C LEU A 202 -2.23 -0.14 9.41
N GLY A 203 -1.61 -1.25 9.83
CA GLY A 203 -0.47 -1.25 10.75
C GLY A 203 0.81 -0.58 10.21
N SER A 204 0.87 -0.23 8.92
CA SER A 204 1.97 0.56 8.35
C SER A 204 1.76 2.06 8.51
N THR A 205 0.54 2.51 8.75
CA THR A 205 0.15 3.93 8.67
C THR A 205 0.85 4.79 9.72
N ALA A 206 0.88 4.38 10.99
CA ALA A 206 1.57 5.12 12.03
C ALA A 206 3.07 5.26 11.75
N ARG A 207 3.74 4.21 11.23
CA ARG A 207 5.15 4.25 10.79
C ARG A 207 5.35 5.27 9.67
N GLN A 208 4.46 5.30 8.69
CA GLN A 208 4.51 6.26 7.58
C GLN A 208 4.26 7.69 8.06
N ILE A 209 3.30 7.91 8.95
CA ILE A 209 3.05 9.23 9.55
C ILE A 209 4.28 9.75 10.31
N LEU A 210 5.03 8.88 11.01
CA LEU A 210 6.30 9.27 11.63
C LEU A 210 7.33 9.77 10.61
N LEU A 211 7.42 9.12 9.45
CA LEU A 211 8.31 9.57 8.37
C LEU A 211 7.84 10.92 7.78
N TYR A 212 6.53 11.11 7.55
CA TYR A 212 5.98 12.41 7.13
C TYR A 212 6.35 13.52 8.13
N LYS A 213 6.19 13.25 9.44
CA LYS A 213 6.58 14.21 10.50
C LYS A 213 8.08 14.49 10.49
N ALA A 214 8.94 13.47 10.30
CA ALA A 214 10.38 13.64 10.22
C ALA A 214 10.81 14.47 9.00
N PHE A 215 10.03 14.43 7.92
CA PHE A 215 10.24 15.28 6.73
C PHE A 215 9.60 16.67 6.84
N ASN A 216 8.95 17.02 7.96
CA ASN A 216 8.14 18.22 8.13
C ASN A 216 7.04 18.35 7.06
N ALA A 217 6.44 17.25 6.68
CA ALA A 217 5.42 17.16 5.65
C ALA A 217 4.08 16.72 6.21
N LYS A 218 3.00 17.16 5.58
CA LYS A 218 1.64 16.73 5.93
C LYS A 218 1.37 15.35 5.33
N PRO A 219 0.92 14.35 6.13
CA PRO A 219 0.50 13.07 5.59
C PRO A 219 -0.78 13.21 4.75
N PRO A 220 -1.00 12.32 3.78
CA PRO A 220 -2.26 12.21 3.06
C PRO A 220 -3.38 11.75 4.00
N ARG A 221 -4.63 11.84 3.56
CA ARG A 221 -5.75 11.16 4.21
C ARG A 221 -5.70 9.68 3.89
N PHE A 222 -5.94 8.83 4.88
CA PHE A 222 -5.90 7.38 4.72
C PHE A 222 -7.30 6.78 4.76
N TYR A 223 -7.51 5.73 3.95
CA TYR A 223 -8.74 4.96 3.84
C TYR A 223 -8.38 3.49 3.68
N HIS A 224 -8.56 2.70 4.73
CA HIS A 224 -8.25 1.27 4.72
C HIS A 224 -9.50 0.45 4.51
N VAL A 225 -9.67 -0.06 3.29
CA VAL A 225 -10.87 -0.82 2.93
C VAL A 225 -10.77 -2.28 3.39
N PRO A 226 -11.89 -2.89 3.84
CA PRO A 226 -11.92 -4.27 4.28
C PRO A 226 -11.33 -5.21 3.22
N LEU A 227 -10.68 -6.29 3.65
CA LEU A 227 -10.18 -7.31 2.72
C LEU A 227 -11.34 -8.12 2.14
N LEU A 228 -11.15 -8.66 0.93
CA LEU A 228 -12.06 -9.63 0.36
C LEU A 228 -11.94 -10.95 1.14
N THR A 229 -13.09 -11.43 1.64
CA THR A 229 -13.20 -12.70 2.36
C THR A 229 -14.09 -13.68 1.57
N ASP A 230 -13.94 -14.96 1.84
CA ASP A 230 -14.90 -15.98 1.41
C ASP A 230 -16.19 -15.92 2.25
N PHE A 231 -17.14 -16.80 1.94
CA PHE A 231 -18.41 -16.90 2.67
C PHE A 231 -18.28 -17.30 4.14
N GLN A 232 -17.09 -17.75 4.55
CA GLN A 232 -16.78 -18.11 5.94
C GLN A 232 -16.05 -16.96 6.68
N GLY A 233 -15.88 -15.78 6.04
CA GLY A 233 -15.14 -14.66 6.59
C GLY A 233 -13.61 -14.81 6.57
N LYS A 234 -13.09 -15.88 5.93
CA LYS A 234 -11.65 -16.10 5.78
C LYS A 234 -11.14 -15.31 4.58
N ARG A 235 -10.00 -14.60 4.78
CA ARG A 235 -9.32 -13.87 3.69
C ARG A 235 -9.10 -14.80 2.50
N LEU A 236 -9.52 -14.37 1.31
CA LEU A 236 -9.17 -15.03 0.06
C LEU A 236 -7.65 -14.94 -0.14
N ALA A 237 -6.94 -15.98 0.33
CA ALA A 237 -5.48 -16.03 0.22
C ALA A 237 -5.07 -16.54 -1.16
N LYS A 238 -3.86 -16.18 -1.61
CA LYS A 238 -3.24 -16.64 -2.88
C LYS A 238 -3.24 -18.18 -3.03
N ARG A 239 -3.38 -18.94 -1.93
CA ARG A 239 -3.39 -20.42 -1.94
C ARG A 239 -4.76 -21.05 -2.19
N ASP A 240 -5.84 -20.30 -2.00
CA ASP A 240 -7.22 -20.80 -2.09
C ASP A 240 -7.85 -20.49 -3.45
N HIS A 241 -7.08 -20.59 -4.55
CA HIS A 241 -7.53 -20.28 -5.92
C HIS A 241 -8.24 -18.93 -6.05
N ALA A 242 -7.70 -17.88 -5.42
CA ALA A 242 -8.14 -16.51 -5.66
C ALA A 242 -8.04 -16.27 -7.18
N LEU A 243 -9.19 -16.31 -7.85
CA LEU A 243 -9.27 -16.18 -9.30
C LEU A 243 -8.60 -14.87 -9.70
N SER A 244 -7.64 -14.97 -10.60
CA SER A 244 -7.02 -13.78 -11.17
C SER A 244 -7.99 -13.14 -12.17
N ILE A 245 -7.86 -11.84 -12.36
CA ILE A 245 -8.63 -11.11 -13.38
C ILE A 245 -8.46 -11.78 -14.75
N LYS A 246 -7.24 -12.19 -15.08
CA LYS A 246 -6.93 -12.91 -16.32
C LYS A 246 -7.72 -14.21 -16.43
N THR A 247 -7.78 -15.02 -15.36
CA THR A 247 -8.53 -16.28 -15.35
C THR A 247 -10.04 -16.03 -15.54
N LEU A 248 -10.60 -15.04 -14.85
CA LEU A 248 -12.02 -14.68 -14.99
C LEU A 248 -12.35 -14.25 -16.42
N ARG A 249 -11.52 -13.39 -17.01
CA ARG A 249 -11.66 -12.98 -18.40
C ARG A 249 -11.63 -14.17 -19.36
N GLN A 250 -10.72 -15.12 -19.13
CA GLN A 250 -10.61 -16.34 -19.95
C GLN A 250 -11.80 -17.29 -19.79
N SER A 251 -12.48 -17.26 -18.64
CA SER A 251 -13.72 -18.04 -18.40
C SER A 251 -14.97 -17.36 -18.96
N GLY A 252 -14.85 -16.21 -19.64
CA GLY A 252 -15.95 -15.52 -20.29
C GLY A 252 -16.72 -14.52 -19.42
N ILE A 253 -16.25 -14.26 -18.18
CA ILE A 253 -16.83 -13.19 -17.33
C ILE A 253 -16.56 -11.84 -18.02
N SER A 254 -17.58 -11.04 -18.16
CA SER A 254 -17.46 -9.67 -18.70
C SER A 254 -16.96 -8.69 -17.63
N PRO A 255 -16.33 -7.56 -18.03
CA PRO A 255 -15.87 -6.54 -17.07
C PRO A 255 -17.03 -5.93 -16.27
N SER A 256 -18.21 -5.80 -16.87
CA SER A 256 -19.39 -5.25 -16.20
C SER A 256 -20.01 -6.21 -15.18
N GLU A 257 -19.97 -7.52 -15.41
CA GLU A 257 -20.34 -8.54 -14.42
C GLU A 257 -19.35 -8.51 -13.26
N LEU A 258 -18.05 -8.48 -13.53
CA LEU A 258 -17.05 -8.41 -12.49
C LEU A 258 -17.17 -7.12 -11.66
N THR A 259 -17.42 -5.97 -12.29
CA THR A 259 -17.64 -4.70 -11.59
C THR A 259 -18.82 -4.79 -10.62
N ARG A 260 -19.96 -5.37 -11.06
CA ARG A 260 -21.09 -5.67 -10.18
C ARG A 260 -20.68 -6.55 -8.99
N ASP A 261 -19.98 -7.63 -9.25
CA ASP A 261 -19.61 -8.61 -8.20
C ASP A 261 -18.65 -7.99 -7.18
N LEU A 262 -17.70 -7.16 -7.62
CA LEU A 262 -16.83 -6.37 -6.74
C LEU A 262 -17.63 -5.38 -5.88
N ALA A 263 -18.63 -4.70 -6.44
CA ALA A 263 -19.52 -3.80 -5.73
C ALA A 263 -20.40 -4.55 -4.69
N GLN A 264 -20.98 -5.68 -5.09
CA GLN A 264 -21.74 -6.55 -4.18
C GLN A 264 -20.91 -7.05 -3.00
N SER A 265 -19.62 -7.30 -3.19
CA SER A 265 -18.69 -7.70 -2.11
C SER A 265 -18.49 -6.62 -1.02
N LEU A 266 -18.95 -5.39 -1.28
CA LEU A 266 -18.99 -4.28 -0.33
C LEU A 266 -20.38 -4.09 0.32
N GLY A 267 -21.32 -4.98 0.00
CA GLY A 267 -22.72 -4.88 0.45
C GLY A 267 -23.58 -3.91 -0.40
N TRP A 268 -23.06 -3.44 -1.55
CA TRP A 268 -23.83 -2.55 -2.41
C TRP A 268 -24.89 -3.32 -3.19
N LYS A 269 -26.10 -2.79 -3.24
CA LYS A 269 -27.26 -3.43 -3.89
C LYS A 269 -27.27 -3.15 -5.41
N ILE A 270 -26.37 -3.80 -6.13
CA ILE A 270 -26.26 -3.71 -7.59
C ILE A 270 -26.80 -5.00 -8.19
N ASN A 271 -27.92 -4.94 -8.94
CA ASN A 271 -28.63 -6.11 -9.44
C ASN A 271 -28.26 -6.48 -10.89
N ALA A 272 -27.68 -5.56 -11.64
CA ALA A 272 -27.31 -5.77 -13.05
C ALA A 272 -25.81 -5.53 -13.25
N ALA A 273 -25.25 -6.10 -14.31
CA ALA A 273 -23.91 -5.77 -14.78
C ALA A 273 -23.79 -4.25 -15.02
N CYS A 274 -22.71 -3.63 -14.59
CA CYS A 274 -22.55 -2.19 -14.59
C CYS A 274 -21.11 -1.77 -14.93
N HIS A 275 -20.95 -0.56 -15.44
CA HIS A 275 -19.64 0.05 -15.66
C HIS A 275 -19.15 0.71 -14.36
N PRO A 276 -17.82 0.84 -14.10
CA PRO A 276 -17.30 1.57 -12.94
C PRO A 276 -17.93 2.94 -12.70
N LYS A 277 -18.20 3.71 -13.74
CA LYS A 277 -18.85 5.04 -13.67
C LYS A 277 -20.23 5.02 -13.03
N ASP A 278 -20.96 3.91 -13.16
CA ASP A 278 -22.32 3.77 -12.62
C ASP A 278 -22.29 3.63 -11.09
N LEU A 279 -21.12 3.36 -10.51
CA LEU A 279 -20.93 3.17 -9.07
C LEU A 279 -20.54 4.45 -8.31
N LEU A 280 -20.40 5.60 -8.97
CA LEU A 280 -19.93 6.85 -8.35
C LEU A 280 -20.84 7.29 -7.18
N GLU A 281 -22.16 7.22 -7.34
CA GLU A 281 -23.09 7.59 -6.26
C GLU A 281 -23.08 6.56 -5.12
N CYS A 282 -22.97 5.28 -5.43
CA CYS A 282 -22.83 4.23 -4.41
C CYS A 282 -21.56 4.45 -3.57
N PHE A 283 -20.45 4.82 -4.21
CA PHE A 283 -19.22 5.12 -3.52
C PHE A 283 -19.34 6.36 -2.61
N LYS A 284 -19.98 7.43 -3.06
CA LYS A 284 -20.21 8.64 -2.23
C LYS A 284 -20.97 8.31 -0.96
N ILE A 285 -22.06 7.56 -1.08
CA ILE A 285 -22.90 7.15 0.06
C ILE A 285 -22.07 6.26 1.01
N TRP A 286 -21.35 5.29 0.46
CA TRP A 286 -20.57 4.36 1.25
C TRP A 286 -19.45 5.03 2.04
N ILE A 287 -18.66 5.93 1.42
CA ILE A 287 -17.54 6.59 2.09
C ILE A 287 -18.01 7.56 3.18
N GLN A 288 -19.16 8.24 2.96
CA GLN A 288 -19.76 9.11 3.97
C GLN A 288 -20.26 8.31 5.19
N ALA A 289 -20.89 7.16 4.95
CA ALA A 289 -21.36 6.28 6.02
C ALA A 289 -20.21 5.65 6.83
N SER A 290 -19.03 5.45 6.19
CA SER A 290 -17.85 4.89 6.86
C SER A 290 -17.10 5.93 7.71
N SER A 291 -17.28 7.23 7.42
CA SER A 291 -16.55 8.33 8.08
C SER A 291 -17.28 8.91 9.31
N GLY A 292 -18.46 8.43 9.64
CA GLY A 292 -19.27 8.81 10.81
C GLY A 292 -19.21 7.75 11.90
#